data_833313236f6c3be1be9f6f2b14d4d245
#
_entry.id   833313236f6c3be1be9f6f2b14d4d245
#
_cell.length_a   1.000
_cell.length_b   1.000
_cell.length_c   1.000
_cell.angle_alpha   90.00
_cell.angle_beta   90.00
_cell.angle_gamma   90.00
#
_symmetry.space_group_name_H-M   'P 1'
#
loop_
_entity.id
_entity.type
_entity.pdbx_description
1 polymer ?
#
loop_
_entity_poly.entity_id
_entity_poly.type
_entity_poly.pdbx_seq_one_letter_code
_entity_poly.pdbx_strand_id
1 'polypeptide(L)'
;MNQKHRQFNLSRRNSLKFVAGAIGTGILAARAGADLAAPEPVIAQNDLTPDAALKQLMDGNQRFVDKKRQSPHQDLPRLLEVAIAQKPFAAILGCADSRFPSEIIFDQGLGDLFVCRVAGNVTTPEEIGSLEFGTLVLGAKVLVVVG
;
A
#
# COMPACT_ATOMS: atom_id res chain seq x y z
N MET A 1 32.77 31.53 -14.93
CA MET A 1 31.50 31.01 -15.48
C MET A 1 30.71 30.43 -14.32
N ASN A 2 29.66 31.14 -13.92
CA ASN A 2 28.93 30.86 -12.67
C ASN A 2 27.55 30.32 -13.05
N GLN A 3 27.37 28.98 -12.99
CA GLN A 3 26.07 28.34 -13.23
C GLN A 3 25.23 28.44 -11.95
N LYS A 4 24.25 29.33 -11.97
CA LYS A 4 23.20 29.39 -10.94
C LYS A 4 22.26 28.17 -11.11
N HIS A 5 22.35 27.20 -10.20
CA HIS A 5 21.32 26.19 -10.04
C HIS A 5 20.00 26.85 -9.59
N ARG A 6 19.02 26.91 -10.49
CA ARG A 6 17.65 27.27 -10.13
C ARG A 6 17.04 26.07 -9.36
N GLN A 7 16.93 26.18 -8.06
CA GLN A 7 16.10 25.30 -7.26
C GLN A 7 14.62 25.63 -7.54
N PHE A 8 13.90 24.68 -8.13
CA PHE A 8 12.45 24.76 -8.25
C PHE A 8 11.82 24.46 -6.89
N ASN A 9 11.50 25.52 -6.12
CA ASN A 9 10.69 25.40 -4.92
C ASN A 9 9.22 25.26 -5.34
N LEU A 10 8.74 24.02 -5.47
CA LEU A 10 7.32 23.72 -5.60
C LEU A 10 6.67 23.88 -4.22
N SER A 11 6.09 25.04 -3.96
CA SER A 11 5.27 25.27 -2.76
C SER A 11 4.07 24.33 -2.80
N ARG A 12 3.71 23.72 -1.66
CA ARG A 12 2.50 22.86 -1.50
C ARG A 12 1.22 23.48 -2.08
N ARG A 13 1.13 24.82 -2.08
CA ARG A 13 0.06 25.60 -2.67
C ARG A 13 0.00 25.51 -4.21
N ASN A 14 1.15 25.37 -4.88
CA ASN A 14 1.21 25.25 -6.34
C ASN A 14 0.91 23.81 -6.79
N SER A 15 1.25 22.80 -6.00
CA SER A 15 0.87 21.40 -6.28
C SER A 15 -0.66 21.22 -6.26
N LEU A 16 -1.37 21.86 -5.33
CA LEU A 16 -2.84 21.84 -5.28
C LEU A 16 -3.49 22.54 -6.48
N LYS A 17 -2.87 23.57 -7.06
CA LYS A 17 -3.39 24.24 -8.25
C LYS A 17 -3.24 23.38 -9.52
N PHE A 18 -2.21 22.56 -9.61
CA PHE A 18 -2.04 21.59 -10.70
C PHE A 18 -3.10 20.48 -10.68
N VAL A 19 -3.44 19.97 -9.48
CA VAL A 19 -4.51 18.97 -9.32
C VAL A 19 -5.88 19.56 -9.65
N ALA A 20 -6.17 20.80 -9.22
CA ALA A 20 -7.44 21.47 -9.53
C ALA A 20 -7.59 21.80 -11.04
N GLY A 21 -6.48 22.09 -11.74
CA GLY A 21 -6.50 22.32 -13.20
C GLY A 21 -6.77 21.06 -14.02
N ALA A 22 -6.31 19.90 -13.57
CA ALA A 22 -6.56 18.64 -14.25
C ALA A 22 -7.99 18.12 -14.10
N ILE A 23 -8.68 18.47 -13.02
CA ILE A 23 -10.09 18.12 -12.79
C ILE A 23 -11.03 19.01 -13.62
N GLY A 24 -10.67 20.28 -13.84
CA GLY A 24 -11.50 21.25 -14.58
C GLY A 24 -11.62 20.96 -16.08
N THR A 25 -10.63 20.35 -16.71
CA THR A 25 -10.65 20.00 -18.13
C THR A 25 -11.39 18.69 -18.43
N GLY A 26 -11.52 17.80 -17.43
CA GLY A 26 -12.29 16.55 -17.56
C GLY A 26 -13.80 16.72 -17.60
N ILE A 27 -14.34 17.79 -17.01
CA ILE A 27 -15.80 18.00 -16.90
C ILE A 27 -16.41 18.57 -18.20
N LEU A 28 -15.63 19.26 -19.03
CA LEU A 28 -16.12 19.80 -20.31
C LEU A 28 -16.17 18.77 -21.45
N ALA A 29 -15.44 17.65 -21.34
CA ALA A 29 -15.48 16.56 -22.33
C ALA A 29 -16.65 15.59 -22.14
N ALA A 30 -17.37 15.65 -21.02
CA ALA A 30 -18.47 14.73 -20.67
C ALA A 30 -19.82 15.05 -21.35
N ARG A 31 -19.88 16.03 -22.26
CA ARG A 31 -21.13 16.39 -23.01
C ARG A 31 -21.18 15.90 -24.46
N ALA A 32 -20.15 15.21 -24.93
CA ALA A 32 -20.21 14.53 -26.23
C ALA A 32 -20.39 13.04 -25.96
N GLY A 33 -21.65 12.58 -26.02
CA GLY A 33 -22.16 11.23 -25.82
C GLY A 33 -21.24 10.07 -26.21
N ALA A 34 -20.24 9.78 -25.39
CA ALA A 34 -19.57 8.51 -25.32
C ALA A 34 -19.90 7.93 -23.95
N ASP A 35 -20.59 6.80 -23.94
CA ASP A 35 -20.69 5.90 -22.78
C ASP A 35 -19.26 5.46 -22.43
N LEU A 36 -18.55 6.31 -21.67
CA LEU A 36 -17.36 5.88 -20.97
C LEU A 36 -17.90 5.03 -19.81
N ALA A 37 -18.07 3.73 -20.07
CA ALA A 37 -18.21 2.76 -19.01
C ALA A 37 -17.14 3.08 -17.97
N ALA A 38 -17.57 3.43 -16.75
CA ALA A 38 -16.63 3.61 -15.66
C ALA A 38 -15.75 2.34 -15.63
N PRO A 39 -14.42 2.47 -15.61
CA PRO A 39 -13.61 1.27 -15.54
C PRO A 39 -14.07 0.47 -14.33
N GLU A 40 -14.47 -0.77 -14.58
CA GLU A 40 -14.78 -1.72 -13.50
C GLU A 40 -13.63 -1.65 -12.50
N PRO A 41 -13.91 -1.52 -11.19
CA PRO A 41 -12.84 -1.54 -10.22
C PRO A 41 -12.07 -2.86 -10.41
N VAL A 42 -10.84 -2.76 -10.87
CA VAL A 42 -9.95 -3.93 -10.95
C VAL A 42 -9.69 -4.33 -9.52
N ILE A 43 -10.45 -5.30 -9.01
CA ILE A 43 -10.20 -5.90 -7.71
C ILE A 43 -8.87 -6.63 -7.87
N ALA A 44 -7.81 -6.01 -7.40
CA ALA A 44 -6.49 -6.61 -7.38
C ALA A 44 -6.51 -7.76 -6.39
N GLN A 45 -6.79 -8.98 -6.85
CA GLN A 45 -6.80 -10.15 -6.01
C GLN A 45 -5.45 -10.87 -6.06
N ASN A 46 -4.98 -11.27 -4.90
CA ASN A 46 -3.88 -12.19 -4.73
C ASN A 46 -4.41 -13.64 -4.95
N ASP A 47 -3.65 -14.47 -5.66
CA ASP A 47 -4.05 -15.85 -6.01
C ASP A 47 -3.76 -16.87 -4.88
N LEU A 48 -3.16 -16.44 -3.77
CA LEU A 48 -2.85 -17.32 -2.65
C LEU A 48 -4.13 -17.79 -1.93
N THR A 49 -4.08 -19.00 -1.37
CA THR A 49 -5.06 -19.43 -0.39
C THR A 49 -4.77 -18.78 0.98
N PRO A 50 -5.75 -18.64 1.89
CA PRO A 50 -5.51 -18.13 3.24
C PRO A 50 -4.40 -18.89 3.99
N ASP A 51 -4.38 -20.21 3.90
CA ASP A 51 -3.35 -21.04 4.54
C ASP A 51 -1.95 -20.78 3.95
N ALA A 52 -1.86 -20.63 2.63
CA ALA A 52 -0.59 -20.31 1.97
C ALA A 52 -0.10 -18.91 2.37
N ALA A 53 -0.99 -17.93 2.46
CA ALA A 53 -0.67 -16.58 2.91
C ALA A 53 -0.18 -16.57 4.37
N LEU A 54 -0.88 -17.28 5.26
CA LEU A 54 -0.44 -17.42 6.66
C LEU A 54 0.91 -18.11 6.75
N LYS A 55 1.10 -19.20 5.99
CA LYS A 55 2.38 -19.91 5.96
C LYS A 55 3.52 -19.00 5.49
N GLN A 56 3.31 -18.22 4.43
CA GLN A 56 4.31 -17.27 3.92
C GLN A 56 4.70 -16.24 4.98
N LEU A 57 3.72 -15.73 5.71
CA LEU A 57 3.94 -14.79 6.81
C LEU A 57 4.78 -15.43 7.93
N MET A 58 4.41 -16.64 8.36
CA MET A 58 5.12 -17.36 9.43
C MET A 58 6.53 -17.82 9.02
N ASP A 59 6.73 -18.24 7.79
CA ASP A 59 8.06 -18.56 7.26
C ASP A 59 8.98 -17.33 7.29
N GLY A 60 8.44 -16.15 6.95
CA GLY A 60 9.16 -14.89 7.05
C GLY A 60 9.52 -14.53 8.49
N ASN A 61 8.58 -14.70 9.42
CA ASN A 61 8.85 -14.49 10.84
C ASN A 61 9.92 -15.47 11.37
N GLN A 62 9.89 -16.72 10.96
CA GLN A 62 10.92 -17.69 11.32
C GLN A 62 12.31 -17.25 10.83
N ARG A 63 12.42 -16.72 9.60
CA ARG A 63 13.69 -16.17 9.10
C ARG A 63 14.18 -14.97 9.92
N PHE A 64 13.26 -14.13 10.38
CA PHE A 64 13.59 -13.01 11.28
C PHE A 64 14.16 -13.53 12.61
N VAL A 65 13.49 -14.49 13.26
CA VAL A 65 13.92 -15.10 14.53
C VAL A 65 15.29 -15.77 14.38
N ASP A 66 15.51 -16.48 13.28
CA ASP A 66 16.76 -17.17 12.96
C ASP A 66 17.90 -16.24 12.54
N LYS A 67 17.64 -14.92 12.44
CA LYS A 67 18.59 -13.90 11.92
C LYS A 67 19.05 -14.20 10.48
N LYS A 68 18.16 -14.78 9.66
CA LYS A 68 18.40 -15.18 8.27
C LYS A 68 17.46 -14.44 7.30
N ARG A 69 17.15 -13.18 7.61
CA ARG A 69 16.29 -12.36 6.76
C ARG A 69 16.82 -12.29 5.33
N GLN A 70 15.90 -12.34 4.37
CA GLN A 70 16.18 -12.23 2.93
C GLN A 70 15.88 -10.83 2.40
N SER A 71 15.04 -10.06 3.12
CA SER A 71 14.62 -8.71 2.74
C SER A 71 14.09 -8.63 1.30
N PRO A 72 13.10 -9.49 0.91
CA PRO A 72 12.58 -9.55 -0.44
C PRO A 72 11.87 -8.25 -0.83
N HIS A 73 11.68 -8.04 -2.14
CA HIS A 73 10.81 -6.98 -2.68
C HIS A 73 11.14 -5.56 -2.17
N GLN A 74 12.43 -5.24 -2.02
CA GLN A 74 12.89 -3.93 -1.52
C GLN A 74 13.69 -3.14 -2.57
N ASP A 75 13.67 -3.58 -3.82
CA ASP A 75 14.42 -2.99 -4.93
C ASP A 75 13.57 -2.02 -5.78
N LEU A 76 14.24 -1.29 -6.67
CA LEU A 76 13.59 -0.34 -7.56
C LEU A 76 12.61 -1.01 -8.56
N PRO A 77 12.91 -2.17 -9.17
CA PRO A 77 11.94 -2.89 -10.00
C PRO A 77 10.63 -3.15 -9.27
N ARG A 78 10.68 -3.63 -8.03
CA ARG A 78 9.48 -3.85 -7.23
C ARG A 78 8.72 -2.56 -6.94
N LEU A 79 9.42 -1.48 -6.62
CA LEU A 79 8.77 -0.17 -6.40
C LEU A 79 7.98 0.28 -7.65
N LEU A 80 8.54 0.11 -8.84
CA LEU A 80 7.87 0.46 -10.10
C LEU A 80 6.67 -0.45 -10.39
N GLU A 81 6.76 -1.72 -10.08
CA GLU A 81 5.67 -2.68 -10.21
C GLU A 81 4.48 -2.29 -9.33
N VAL A 82 4.71 -2.07 -8.02
CA VAL A 82 3.64 -1.74 -7.07
C VAL A 82 3.10 -0.32 -7.21
N ALA A 83 3.80 0.56 -7.92
CA ALA A 83 3.29 1.89 -8.27
C ALA A 83 2.09 1.82 -9.22
N ILE A 84 1.95 0.75 -10.00
CA ILE A 84 0.84 0.52 -10.92
C ILE A 84 -0.35 -0.10 -10.17
N ALA A 85 -0.09 -1.13 -9.35
CA ALA A 85 -1.10 -1.82 -8.56
C ALA A 85 -0.46 -2.52 -7.37
N GLN A 86 -1.13 -2.50 -6.22
CA GLN A 86 -0.72 -3.25 -5.04
C GLN A 86 -1.61 -4.49 -4.87
N LYS A 87 -0.99 -5.61 -4.46
CA LYS A 87 -1.68 -6.90 -4.23
C LYS A 87 -1.16 -7.53 -2.92
N PRO A 88 -1.42 -6.91 -1.77
CA PRO A 88 -0.95 -7.45 -0.50
C PRO A 88 -1.56 -8.83 -0.25
N PHE A 89 -0.75 -9.79 0.21
CA PHE A 89 -1.26 -11.11 0.53
C PHE A 89 -1.80 -11.21 1.95
N ALA A 90 -1.40 -10.30 2.84
CA ALA A 90 -1.83 -10.25 4.23
C ALA A 90 -2.13 -8.83 4.68
N ALA A 91 -3.11 -8.68 5.57
CA ALA A 91 -3.38 -7.46 6.31
C ALA A 91 -2.89 -7.61 7.76
N ILE A 92 -2.30 -6.56 8.31
CA ILE A 92 -1.78 -6.53 9.67
C ILE A 92 -2.44 -5.39 10.43
N LEU A 93 -3.01 -5.69 11.59
CA LEU A 93 -3.32 -4.70 12.62
C LEU A 93 -2.23 -4.76 13.68
N GLY A 94 -1.34 -3.78 13.66
CA GLY A 94 -0.19 -3.75 14.54
C GLY A 94 -0.19 -2.59 15.53
N CYS A 95 0.65 -2.70 16.56
CA CYS A 95 0.91 -1.58 17.45
C CYS A 95 1.75 -0.50 16.74
N ALA A 96 1.49 0.80 17.08
CA ALA A 96 2.32 1.91 16.65
C ALA A 96 3.70 1.94 17.33
N ASP A 97 4.00 0.98 18.20
CA ASP A 97 5.31 0.85 18.87
C ASP A 97 6.44 0.83 17.84
N SER A 98 7.44 1.69 18.04
CA SER A 98 8.56 1.87 17.10
C SER A 98 9.43 0.62 16.90
N ARG A 99 9.33 -0.34 17.81
CA ARG A 99 10.07 -1.60 17.79
C ARG A 99 9.39 -2.68 16.94
N PHE A 100 8.18 -2.40 16.44
CA PHE A 100 7.36 -3.34 15.67
C PHE A 100 7.17 -2.90 14.21
N PRO A 101 8.17 -2.97 13.34
CA PRO A 101 8.01 -2.81 11.90
C PRO A 101 7.56 -4.15 11.28
N SER A 102 6.30 -4.26 10.90
CA SER A 102 5.69 -5.50 10.40
C SER A 102 6.48 -6.13 9.26
N GLU A 103 6.91 -5.33 8.29
CA GLU A 103 7.67 -5.80 7.13
C GLU A 103 9.01 -6.44 7.53
N ILE A 104 9.64 -5.92 8.58
CA ILE A 104 10.90 -6.48 9.08
C ILE A 104 10.67 -7.77 9.85
N ILE A 105 9.67 -7.79 10.74
CA ILE A 105 9.39 -8.94 11.61
C ILE A 105 8.89 -10.15 10.81
N PHE A 106 8.15 -9.90 9.74
CA PHE A 106 7.67 -10.94 8.84
C PHE A 106 8.53 -11.12 7.60
N ASP A 107 9.68 -10.45 7.50
CA ASP A 107 10.62 -10.51 6.38
C ASP A 107 9.92 -10.39 5.02
N GLN A 108 9.14 -9.33 4.87
CA GLN A 108 8.37 -8.98 3.67
C GLN A 108 8.86 -7.64 3.10
N GLY A 109 8.37 -7.26 1.93
CA GLY A 109 8.78 -6.03 1.26
C GLY A 109 7.62 -5.18 0.76
N LEU A 110 7.93 -4.31 -0.20
CA LEU A 110 7.00 -3.34 -0.76
C LEU A 110 5.77 -4.03 -1.39
N GLY A 111 4.58 -3.65 -0.93
CA GLY A 111 3.31 -4.13 -1.46
C GLY A 111 2.91 -5.55 -1.04
N ASP A 112 3.69 -6.22 -0.20
CA ASP A 112 3.38 -7.57 0.30
C ASP A 112 2.34 -7.56 1.43
N LEU A 113 2.39 -6.53 2.28
CA LEU A 113 1.51 -6.38 3.44
C LEU A 113 0.67 -5.10 3.33
N PHE A 114 -0.57 -5.16 3.78
CA PHE A 114 -1.41 -4.01 4.07
C PHE A 114 -1.39 -3.77 5.59
N VAL A 115 -0.83 -2.66 6.04
CA VAL A 115 -0.51 -2.45 7.46
C VAL A 115 -1.30 -1.27 8.02
N CYS A 116 -2.14 -1.55 9.04
CA CYS A 116 -2.75 -0.55 9.92
C CYS A 116 -2.02 -0.58 11.27
N ARG A 117 -1.68 0.60 11.82
CA ARG A 117 -0.96 0.68 13.10
C ARG A 117 -1.53 1.78 13.99
N VAL A 118 -1.83 1.41 15.22
CA VAL A 118 -2.32 2.31 16.25
C VAL A 118 -1.74 1.92 17.61
N ALA A 119 -1.59 2.87 18.50
CA ALA A 119 -1.09 2.60 19.87
C ALA A 119 -2.00 1.58 20.58
N GLY A 120 -1.41 0.44 21.00
CA GLY A 120 -2.13 -0.65 21.63
C GLY A 120 -2.98 -1.50 20.70
N ASN A 121 -2.77 -1.40 19.37
CA ASN A 121 -3.47 -2.16 18.30
C ASN A 121 -4.99 -2.29 18.52
N VAL A 122 -5.62 -1.23 19.08
CA VAL A 122 -7.08 -1.13 19.25
C VAL A 122 -7.74 -0.79 17.92
N THR A 123 -8.95 -1.29 17.69
CA THR A 123 -9.71 -0.98 16.47
C THR A 123 -10.67 0.18 16.69
N THR A 124 -10.61 1.18 15.82
CA THR A 124 -11.62 2.21 15.65
C THR A 124 -12.43 1.95 14.37
N PRO A 125 -13.57 2.62 14.15
CA PRO A 125 -14.32 2.48 12.89
C PRO A 125 -13.47 2.77 11.64
N GLU A 126 -12.54 3.73 11.71
CA GLU A 126 -11.66 4.10 10.60
C GLU A 126 -10.62 3.00 10.30
N GLU A 127 -10.11 2.35 11.34
CA GLU A 127 -9.19 1.22 11.18
C GLU A 127 -9.91 -0.02 10.67
N ILE A 128 -11.11 -0.29 11.15
CA ILE A 128 -11.95 -1.36 10.61
C ILE A 128 -12.20 -1.13 9.12
N GLY A 129 -12.63 0.09 8.73
CA GLY A 129 -12.82 0.43 7.32
C GLY A 129 -11.55 0.28 6.48
N SER A 130 -10.38 0.60 7.04
CA SER A 130 -9.10 0.38 6.36
C SER A 130 -8.79 -1.11 6.19
N LEU A 131 -9.03 -1.93 7.20
CA LEU A 131 -8.81 -3.39 7.13
C LEU A 131 -9.80 -4.07 6.17
N GLU A 132 -11.05 -3.59 6.12
CA GLU A 132 -12.03 -4.01 5.12
C GLU A 132 -11.55 -3.68 3.70
N PHE A 133 -11.02 -2.48 3.48
CA PHE A 133 -10.43 -2.13 2.19
C PHE A 133 -9.27 -3.07 1.84
N GLY A 134 -8.35 -3.33 2.76
CA GLY A 134 -7.21 -4.23 2.56
C GLY A 134 -7.63 -5.67 2.21
N THR A 135 -8.71 -6.16 2.82
CA THR A 135 -9.18 -7.54 2.61
C THR A 135 -10.15 -7.66 1.43
N LEU A 136 -11.17 -6.79 1.33
CA LEU A 136 -12.24 -6.89 0.33
C LEU A 136 -11.83 -6.30 -1.02
N VAL A 137 -11.10 -5.17 -1.02
CA VAL A 137 -10.74 -4.47 -2.26
C VAL A 137 -9.35 -4.89 -2.75
N LEU A 138 -8.36 -4.93 -1.88
CA LEU A 138 -6.99 -5.31 -2.26
C LEU A 138 -6.73 -6.82 -2.21
N GLY A 139 -7.65 -7.59 -1.64
CA GLY A 139 -7.63 -9.04 -1.70
C GLY A 139 -6.64 -9.74 -0.76
N ALA A 140 -6.23 -9.08 0.35
CA ALA A 140 -5.44 -9.73 1.39
C ALA A 140 -6.19 -10.96 1.93
N LYS A 141 -5.51 -12.11 1.99
CA LYS A 141 -6.12 -13.42 2.29
C LYS A 141 -6.15 -13.76 3.77
N VAL A 142 -5.37 -13.06 4.57
CA VAL A 142 -5.29 -13.26 6.02
C VAL A 142 -5.19 -11.90 6.71
N LEU A 143 -5.87 -11.75 7.83
CA LEU A 143 -5.73 -10.62 8.75
C LEU A 143 -5.10 -11.11 10.05
N VAL A 144 -4.01 -10.49 10.45
CA VAL A 144 -3.28 -10.84 11.68
C VAL A 144 -3.22 -9.63 12.59
N VAL A 145 -3.57 -9.83 13.86
CA VAL A 145 -3.45 -8.81 14.91
C VAL A 145 -2.20 -9.12 15.73
N VAL A 146 -1.32 -8.12 15.85
CA VAL A 146 -0.02 -8.29 16.51
C VAL A 146 0.30 -7.08 17.38
N GLY A 147 0.72 -7.32 18.62
CA GLY A 147 1.10 -6.27 19.57
C GLY A 147 2.04 -6.74 20.66
#